data_61f6c0f3a8771752a23f46dac3373a4a
#
_entry.id   61f6c0f3a8771752a23f46dac3373a4a
#
_cell.length_a   1.000
_cell.length_b   1.000
_cell.length_c   1.000
_cell.angle_alpha   90.00
_cell.angle_beta   90.00
_cell.angle_gamma   90.00
#
_symmetry.space_group_name_H-M   'P 1'
#
loop_
_entity.id
_entity.type
_entity.pdbx_description
1 polymer ?
#
loop_
_entity_poly.entity_id
_entity_poly.type
_entity_poly.pdbx_seq_one_letter_code
_entity_poly.pdbx_strand_id
1 'polypeptide(L)'
;LTGNRYVAIGTDKFLLIYFEGKLHDITPLKATLTSATIATTNGSPTCTITKSAHNLAVGDIVQLDSVTLPGGTGYQNADFEDKNFQVITVPTSSTFTITQSSNASGTVSTGGSLSLKPYEPVGPRAQTYGYGWGVAGYGDGNWGEAATASEVSLEPGLWSLDNFGEVLIATIANGKTFTWNGGAASALNNRASTTTTNFETNSNPTASRITLVSPTTRHLIHLATETTIANTATQD
;
A
#
# COMPACT_ATOMS: atom_id res chain seq x y z
N LEU A 1 -24.22 10.85 16.96
CA LEU A 1 -23.65 11.35 15.70
C LEU A 1 -22.91 12.64 16.01
N THR A 2 -21.61 12.68 15.74
CA THR A 2 -20.73 13.83 16.04
C THR A 2 -21.03 15.05 15.17
N GLY A 3 -21.85 14.91 14.13
CA GLY A 3 -22.17 15.99 13.18
C GLY A 3 -21.03 16.32 12.21
N ASN A 4 -19.88 15.70 12.35
CA ASN A 4 -18.75 15.90 11.46
C ASN A 4 -19.03 15.32 10.06
N ARG A 5 -18.66 16.05 9.03
CA ARG A 5 -18.79 15.62 7.63
C ARG A 5 -17.40 15.32 7.07
N TYR A 6 -17.18 14.07 6.75
CA TYR A 6 -15.95 13.60 6.15
C TYR A 6 -16.17 13.26 4.67
N VAL A 7 -15.19 13.55 3.81
CA VAL A 7 -15.18 13.10 2.41
C VAL A 7 -14.03 12.11 2.25
N ALA A 8 -14.37 10.88 1.92
CA ALA A 8 -13.38 9.84 1.63
C ALA A 8 -12.93 9.95 0.17
N ILE A 9 -11.62 9.88 -0.06
CA ILE A 9 -11.00 9.99 -1.37
C ILE A 9 -10.04 8.80 -1.53
N GLY A 10 -10.36 7.89 -2.45
CA GLY A 10 -9.49 6.79 -2.84
C GLY A 10 -8.70 7.15 -4.09
N THR A 11 -7.39 6.96 -4.05
CA THR A 11 -6.49 7.09 -5.21
C THR A 11 -5.87 5.74 -5.54
N ASP A 12 -5.05 5.67 -6.56
CA ASP A 12 -4.27 4.47 -6.92
C ASP A 12 -3.24 4.05 -5.86
N LYS A 13 -2.93 4.94 -4.90
CA LYS A 13 -1.91 4.68 -3.84
C LYS A 13 -2.39 4.97 -2.43
N PHE A 14 -3.35 5.87 -2.26
CA PHE A 14 -3.75 6.39 -0.96
C PHE A 14 -5.25 6.30 -0.73
N LEU A 15 -5.61 6.15 0.53
CA LEU A 15 -6.95 6.39 1.05
C LEU A 15 -6.87 7.61 1.96
N LEU A 16 -7.60 8.67 1.61
CA LEU A 16 -7.54 9.94 2.29
C LEU A 16 -8.91 10.34 2.81
N ILE A 17 -8.94 11.10 3.90
CA ILE A 17 -10.12 11.79 4.40
C ILE A 17 -9.88 13.29 4.28
N TYR A 18 -10.80 13.97 3.61
CA TYR A 18 -10.86 15.43 3.62
C TYR A 18 -11.77 15.90 4.75
N PHE A 19 -11.24 16.75 5.63
CA PHE A 19 -11.95 17.32 6.75
C PHE A 19 -11.40 18.72 7.06
N GLU A 20 -12.29 19.72 7.21
CA GLU A 20 -11.95 21.10 7.56
C GLU A 20 -10.80 21.71 6.75
N GLY A 21 -10.79 21.51 5.43
CA GLY A 21 -9.79 22.08 4.55
C GLY A 21 -8.46 21.32 4.49
N LYS A 22 -8.34 20.17 5.18
CA LYS A 22 -7.12 19.34 5.21
C LYS A 22 -7.38 17.94 4.72
N LEU A 23 -6.34 17.34 4.14
CA LEU A 23 -6.30 15.92 3.79
C LEU A 23 -5.58 15.16 4.89
N HIS A 24 -6.21 14.08 5.36
CA HIS A 24 -5.67 13.16 6.36
C HIS A 24 -5.45 11.81 5.70
N ASP A 25 -4.24 11.29 5.79
CA ASP A 25 -3.88 9.98 5.25
C ASP A 25 -4.32 8.86 6.20
N ILE A 26 -5.31 8.09 5.77
CA ILE A 26 -5.83 6.94 6.50
C ILE A 26 -5.51 5.62 5.77
N THR A 27 -4.59 5.63 4.82
CA THR A 27 -4.21 4.43 4.06
C THR A 27 -3.80 3.30 4.98
N PRO A 28 -4.35 2.09 4.82
CA PRO A 28 -3.98 0.94 5.66
C PRO A 28 -2.51 0.59 5.53
N LEU A 29 -1.93 0.13 6.61
CA LEU A 29 -0.55 -0.35 6.65
C LEU A 29 -0.52 -1.89 6.73
N LYS A 30 0.49 -2.47 6.10
CA LYS A 30 0.87 -3.87 6.32
C LYS A 30 1.53 -4.03 7.70
N ALA A 31 1.83 -5.27 8.05
CA ALA A 31 2.60 -5.56 9.26
C ALA A 31 3.93 -4.80 9.28
N THR A 32 4.27 -4.23 10.43
CA THR A 32 5.53 -3.53 10.65
C THR A 32 6.70 -4.50 10.56
N LEU A 33 7.72 -4.12 9.79
CA LEU A 33 8.99 -4.85 9.70
C LEU A 33 10.03 -4.12 10.53
N THR A 34 10.48 -4.71 11.62
CA THR A 34 11.44 -4.11 12.54
C THR A 34 12.89 -4.49 12.19
N SER A 35 13.86 -3.76 12.75
CA SER A 35 15.28 -4.06 12.62
C SER A 35 15.80 -4.02 11.17
N ALA A 36 15.31 -3.07 10.38
CA ALA A 36 15.95 -2.73 9.12
C ALA A 36 17.20 -1.87 9.37
N THR A 37 18.16 -1.91 8.47
CA THR A 37 19.37 -1.09 8.52
C THR A 37 19.47 -0.19 7.30
N ILE A 38 20.28 0.87 7.41
CA ILE A 38 20.47 1.85 6.33
C ILE A 38 21.94 1.93 5.94
N ALA A 39 22.17 2.14 4.64
CA ALA A 39 23.46 2.49 4.06
C ALA A 39 23.32 3.80 3.27
N THR A 40 24.38 4.62 3.31
CA THR A 40 24.44 5.90 2.59
C THR A 40 25.76 6.02 1.84
N THR A 41 25.77 6.82 0.78
CA THR A 41 26.99 7.18 0.03
C THR A 41 27.14 8.68 0.03
N ASN A 42 28.33 9.17 0.40
CA ASN A 42 28.65 10.60 0.41
C ASN A 42 28.35 11.24 -0.96
N GLY A 43 27.67 12.37 -0.94
CA GLY A 43 27.27 13.09 -2.13
C GLY A 43 26.04 12.54 -2.88
N SER A 44 25.41 11.45 -2.37
CA SER A 44 24.22 10.84 -2.97
C SER A 44 22.99 11.02 -2.07
N PRO A 45 21.81 11.31 -2.64
CA PRO A 45 20.55 11.31 -1.89
C PRO A 45 19.95 9.91 -1.75
N THR A 46 20.51 8.92 -2.47
CA THR A 46 20.00 7.54 -2.45
C THR A 46 20.48 6.82 -1.20
N CYS A 47 19.50 6.30 -0.45
CA CYS A 47 19.74 5.46 0.71
C CYS A 47 19.32 4.03 0.41
N THR A 48 20.17 3.07 0.76
CA THR A 48 19.86 1.65 0.65
C THR A 48 19.38 1.13 1.98
N ILE A 49 18.18 0.56 2.00
CA ILE A 49 17.59 -0.08 3.17
C ILE A 49 17.76 -1.60 3.05
N THR A 50 18.24 -2.23 4.10
CA THR A 50 18.39 -3.68 4.17
C THR A 50 17.41 -4.26 5.18
N LYS A 51 16.55 -5.16 4.71
CA LYS A 51 15.61 -5.94 5.51
C LYS A 51 15.28 -7.24 4.80
N SER A 52 15.58 -8.36 5.42
CA SER A 52 15.28 -9.69 4.86
C SER A 52 13.77 -9.86 4.63
N ALA A 53 13.41 -10.42 3.49
CA ALA A 53 12.03 -10.74 3.11
C ALA A 53 11.06 -9.54 3.26
N HIS A 54 11.47 -8.36 2.82
CA HIS A 54 10.66 -7.15 2.93
C HIS A 54 9.41 -7.16 2.02
N ASN A 55 9.36 -7.98 0.99
CA ASN A 55 8.23 -8.14 0.05
C ASN A 55 7.71 -6.80 -0.53
N LEU A 56 8.60 -5.81 -0.68
CA LEU A 56 8.31 -4.54 -1.35
C LEU A 56 8.65 -4.66 -2.83
N ALA A 57 7.95 -3.88 -3.65
CA ALA A 57 8.25 -3.70 -5.06
C ALA A 57 8.52 -2.23 -5.38
N VAL A 58 9.09 -1.98 -6.55
CA VAL A 58 9.29 -0.63 -7.08
C VAL A 58 7.96 0.10 -7.14
N GLY A 59 7.93 1.34 -6.63
CA GLY A 59 6.73 2.16 -6.56
C GLY A 59 5.92 2.04 -5.27
N ASP A 60 6.20 1.05 -4.41
CA ASP A 60 5.57 0.98 -3.09
C ASP A 60 5.90 2.18 -2.24
N ILE A 61 4.99 2.50 -1.32
CA ILE A 61 5.22 3.50 -0.29
C ILE A 61 5.51 2.80 1.02
N VAL A 62 6.53 3.27 1.72
CA VAL A 62 6.90 2.81 3.06
C VAL A 62 7.06 4.00 3.99
N GLN A 63 6.40 3.96 5.13
CA GLN A 63 6.66 4.89 6.22
C GLN A 63 7.79 4.33 7.09
N LEU A 64 8.75 5.16 7.42
CA LEU A 64 9.82 4.82 8.36
C LEU A 64 9.46 5.31 9.75
N ASP A 65 9.78 4.51 10.77
CA ASP A 65 9.43 4.76 12.15
C ASP A 65 10.52 4.18 13.06
N SER A 66 10.59 4.68 14.29
CA SER A 66 11.57 4.24 15.30
C SER A 66 13.01 4.29 14.75
N VAL A 67 13.34 5.42 14.14
CA VAL A 67 14.57 5.60 13.38
C VAL A 67 15.73 5.91 14.32
N THR A 68 16.76 5.09 14.26
CA THR A 68 18.06 5.34 14.86
C THR A 68 19.13 5.20 13.78
N LEU A 69 19.65 6.33 13.29
CA LEU A 69 20.65 6.32 12.24
C LEU A 69 22.05 5.99 12.80
N PRO A 70 22.90 5.33 11.99
CA PRO A 70 24.30 5.19 12.33
C PRO A 70 24.99 6.57 12.22
N GLY A 71 26.04 6.78 13.02
CA GLY A 71 26.86 7.97 12.91
C GLY A 71 27.55 8.07 11.54
N GLY A 72 27.76 9.31 11.06
CA GLY A 72 28.50 9.57 9.83
C GLY A 72 27.66 9.63 8.55
N THR A 73 26.36 9.50 8.61
CA THR A 73 25.47 9.65 7.44
C THR A 73 25.31 11.12 7.00
N GLY A 74 25.39 12.03 7.96
CA GLY A 74 25.07 13.44 7.76
C GLY A 74 23.60 13.79 7.83
N TYR A 75 22.74 12.78 8.04
CA TYR A 75 21.31 12.95 8.27
C TYR A 75 20.98 12.91 9.76
N GLN A 76 19.82 13.47 10.10
CA GLN A 76 19.21 13.36 11.42
C GLN A 76 18.11 12.30 11.40
N ASN A 77 17.79 11.69 12.57
CA ASN A 77 16.68 10.75 12.66
C ASN A 77 15.36 11.37 12.16
N ALA A 78 15.11 12.64 12.48
CA ALA A 78 13.93 13.38 12.04
C ALA A 78 13.82 13.55 10.51
N ASP A 79 14.88 13.32 9.75
CA ASP A 79 14.81 13.32 8.28
C ASP A 79 14.08 12.10 7.74
N PHE A 80 13.96 11.05 8.54
CA PHE A 80 13.32 9.77 8.18
C PHE A 80 12.12 9.44 9.07
N GLU A 81 12.11 9.87 10.33
CA GLU A 81 11.07 9.53 11.31
C GLU A 81 9.70 9.99 10.85
N ASP A 82 8.72 9.09 10.88
CA ASP A 82 7.33 9.31 10.46
C ASP A 82 7.15 9.83 9.03
N LYS A 83 8.16 9.66 8.17
CA LYS A 83 8.10 10.10 6.77
C LYS A 83 7.86 8.95 5.82
N ASN A 84 7.16 9.27 4.74
CA ASN A 84 6.82 8.35 3.68
C ASN A 84 7.85 8.43 2.55
N PHE A 85 8.34 7.28 2.13
CA PHE A 85 9.29 7.16 1.02
C PHE A 85 8.75 6.21 -0.03
N GLN A 86 8.97 6.55 -1.28
CA GLN A 86 8.72 5.62 -2.38
C GLN A 86 9.93 4.71 -2.56
N VAL A 87 9.66 3.43 -2.77
CA VAL A 87 10.68 2.44 -3.17
C VAL A 87 11.07 2.70 -4.62
N ILE A 88 12.34 3.05 -4.85
CA ILE A 88 12.86 3.42 -6.17
C ILE A 88 13.37 2.18 -6.92
N THR A 89 14.16 1.35 -6.25
CA THR A 89 14.65 0.08 -6.80
C THR A 89 14.59 -1.02 -5.76
N VAL A 90 14.51 -2.27 -6.22
CA VAL A 90 14.58 -3.47 -5.38
C VAL A 90 15.65 -4.39 -5.97
N PRO A 91 16.93 -4.15 -5.62
CA PRO A 91 18.03 -4.94 -6.16
C PRO A 91 17.98 -6.42 -5.75
N THR A 92 17.51 -6.70 -4.54
CA THR A 92 17.35 -8.08 -4.01
C THR A 92 16.11 -8.19 -3.16
N SER A 93 15.72 -9.41 -2.79
CA SER A 93 14.62 -9.65 -1.82
C SER A 93 14.90 -9.11 -0.41
N SER A 94 16.12 -8.67 -0.15
CA SER A 94 16.55 -8.15 1.15
C SER A 94 16.98 -6.69 1.12
N THR A 95 17.01 -6.04 -0.05
CA THR A 95 17.47 -4.65 -0.18
C THR A 95 16.58 -3.87 -1.13
N PHE A 96 16.28 -2.64 -0.75
CA PHE A 96 15.61 -1.67 -1.62
C PHE A 96 16.21 -0.27 -1.41
N THR A 97 15.96 0.64 -2.33
CA THR A 97 16.45 2.02 -2.25
C THR A 97 15.30 3.01 -2.11
N ILE A 98 15.59 4.07 -1.39
CA ILE A 98 14.75 5.27 -1.26
C ILE A 98 15.60 6.49 -1.59
N THR A 99 14.96 7.63 -1.87
CA THR A 99 15.66 8.88 -2.14
C THR A 99 15.29 9.94 -1.11
N GLN A 100 16.30 10.57 -0.53
CA GLN A 100 16.15 11.73 0.33
C GLN A 100 16.15 13.04 -0.46
N SER A 101 15.65 14.10 0.16
CA SER A 101 15.62 15.46 -0.44
C SER A 101 16.99 16.13 -0.51
N SER A 102 17.94 15.67 0.29
CA SER A 102 19.32 16.18 0.34
C SER A 102 20.34 15.05 0.18
N ASN A 103 21.56 15.38 -0.14
CA ASN A 103 22.66 14.42 -0.24
C ASN A 103 23.19 14.03 1.14
N ALA A 104 23.58 12.78 1.31
CA ALA A 104 24.35 12.34 2.47
C ALA A 104 25.71 13.04 2.49
N SER A 105 26.19 13.47 3.65
CA SER A 105 27.52 14.02 3.80
C SER A 105 28.57 13.00 4.23
N GLY A 106 28.19 11.72 4.30
CA GLY A 106 29.11 10.64 4.62
C GLY A 106 28.67 9.29 4.06
N THR A 107 29.65 8.39 3.95
CA THR A 107 29.42 7.02 3.50
C THR A 107 29.36 6.07 4.70
N VAL A 108 28.26 5.34 4.82
CA VAL A 108 28.06 4.29 5.81
C VAL A 108 27.58 3.03 5.08
N SER A 109 28.31 1.94 5.19
CA SER A 109 28.00 0.70 4.47
C SER A 109 26.78 -0.04 4.98
N THR A 110 26.52 0.04 6.30
CA THR A 110 25.30 -0.48 6.95
C THR A 110 25.28 -0.04 8.40
N GLY A 111 24.12 0.13 8.97
CA GLY A 111 23.97 0.42 10.39
C GLY A 111 22.62 0.99 10.77
N GLY A 112 22.51 1.39 12.02
CA GLY A 112 21.27 1.91 12.57
C GLY A 112 20.19 0.84 12.78
N SER A 113 19.01 1.32 13.12
CA SER A 113 17.80 0.50 13.25
C SER A 113 16.59 1.31 12.82
N LEU A 114 15.74 0.73 11.98
CA LEU A 114 14.53 1.36 11.50
C LEU A 114 13.39 0.34 11.52
N SER A 115 12.19 0.83 11.75
CA SER A 115 10.95 0.09 11.53
C SER A 115 10.33 0.55 10.22
N LEU A 116 9.93 -0.40 9.39
CA LEU A 116 9.29 -0.15 8.11
C LEU A 116 7.80 -0.43 8.26
N LYS A 117 6.96 0.51 7.91
CA LYS A 117 5.50 0.39 7.85
C LYS A 117 5.05 0.50 6.39
N PRO A 118 5.07 -0.61 5.61
CA PRO A 118 4.64 -0.57 4.22
C PRO A 118 3.16 -0.26 4.12
N TYR A 119 2.79 0.53 3.12
CA TYR A 119 1.40 0.78 2.77
C TYR A 119 0.81 -0.47 2.12
N GLU A 120 -0.48 -0.72 2.35
CA GLU A 120 -1.18 -1.77 1.62
C GLU A 120 -1.29 -1.35 0.15
N PRO A 121 -0.84 -2.18 -0.82
CA PRO A 121 -0.90 -1.82 -2.23
C PRO A 121 -2.34 -1.82 -2.73
N VAL A 122 -2.71 -0.83 -3.51
CA VAL A 122 -4.02 -0.72 -4.13
C VAL A 122 -3.95 -1.30 -5.53
N GLY A 123 -4.51 -2.49 -5.69
CA GLY A 123 -4.58 -3.18 -6.98
C GLY A 123 -3.26 -3.82 -7.45
N PRO A 124 -3.27 -4.47 -8.60
CA PRO A 124 -2.09 -5.11 -9.17
C PRO A 124 -1.08 -4.06 -9.63
N ARG A 125 0.18 -4.25 -9.29
CA ARG A 125 1.30 -3.36 -9.67
C ARG A 125 1.69 -3.51 -11.13
N ALA A 126 1.56 -4.72 -11.64
CA ALA A 126 1.77 -5.06 -13.03
C ALA A 126 0.82 -6.21 -13.39
N GLN A 127 0.20 -6.12 -14.53
CA GLN A 127 -0.61 -7.19 -15.09
C GLN A 127 0.01 -7.61 -16.41
N THR A 128 0.42 -8.86 -16.49
CA THR A 128 0.96 -9.44 -17.72
C THR A 128 -0.19 -10.11 -18.45
N TYR A 129 -0.58 -9.55 -19.58
CA TYR A 129 -1.52 -10.23 -20.49
C TYR A 129 -0.73 -11.18 -21.37
N GLY A 130 -0.91 -12.48 -21.13
CA GLY A 130 -0.10 -13.49 -21.75
C GLY A 130 -0.37 -13.79 -23.22
N TYR A 131 -1.57 -13.58 -23.74
CA TYR A 131 -1.92 -14.05 -25.09
C TYR A 131 -3.07 -13.25 -25.69
N GLY A 132 -2.93 -12.82 -26.93
CA GLY A 132 -4.02 -12.18 -27.70
C GLY A 132 -3.53 -11.34 -28.86
N TRP A 133 -4.43 -11.05 -29.80
CA TRP A 133 -4.18 -10.13 -30.88
C TRP A 133 -3.97 -8.70 -30.33
N GLY A 134 -2.81 -8.11 -30.61
CA GLY A 134 -2.48 -6.74 -30.18
C GLY A 134 -1.76 -6.64 -28.84
N VAL A 135 -1.29 -7.73 -28.28
CA VAL A 135 -0.54 -7.75 -26.99
C VAL A 135 0.93 -7.35 -27.15
N ALA A 136 1.48 -7.34 -28.36
CA ALA A 136 2.84 -6.89 -28.65
C ALA A 136 2.84 -5.96 -29.87
N GLY A 137 3.98 -5.30 -30.13
CA GLY A 137 4.17 -4.50 -31.33
C GLY A 137 3.93 -5.31 -32.61
N TYR A 138 3.45 -4.68 -33.66
CA TYR A 138 3.27 -5.31 -34.94
C TYR A 138 4.62 -5.81 -35.47
N GLY A 139 4.72 -7.13 -35.69
CA GLY A 139 5.97 -7.76 -36.17
C GLY A 139 6.86 -8.32 -35.07
N ASP A 140 6.46 -8.29 -33.80
CA ASP A 140 7.15 -9.00 -32.72
C ASP A 140 6.86 -10.50 -32.80
N GLY A 141 7.91 -11.30 -32.96
CA GLY A 141 7.87 -12.78 -33.08
C GLY A 141 7.76 -13.29 -34.51
N ASN A 142 7.99 -14.60 -34.66
CA ASN A 142 7.84 -15.30 -35.92
C ASN A 142 6.37 -15.72 -36.16
N TRP A 143 6.05 -15.97 -37.41
CA TRP A 143 4.72 -16.51 -37.78
C TRP A 143 4.46 -17.84 -37.04
N GLY A 144 3.41 -17.85 -36.22
CA GLY A 144 3.00 -19.03 -35.44
C GLY A 144 3.59 -19.12 -34.05
N GLU A 145 4.43 -18.18 -33.62
CA GLU A 145 4.90 -18.06 -32.25
C GLU A 145 4.06 -17.06 -31.47
N ALA A 146 3.74 -17.40 -30.23
CA ALA A 146 3.06 -16.45 -29.33
C ALA A 146 4.01 -15.30 -29.01
N ALA A 147 3.51 -14.07 -29.10
CA ALA A 147 4.25 -12.90 -28.66
C ALA A 147 4.68 -13.06 -27.19
N THR A 148 5.89 -12.61 -26.89
CA THR A 148 6.36 -12.53 -25.50
C THR A 148 5.42 -11.64 -24.72
N ALA A 149 5.00 -12.08 -23.54
CA ALA A 149 4.14 -11.30 -22.65
C ALA A 149 4.73 -9.91 -22.47
N SER A 150 4.03 -8.88 -22.94
CA SER A 150 4.41 -7.49 -22.69
C SER A 150 3.64 -6.97 -21.46
N GLU A 151 4.30 -6.14 -20.68
CA GLU A 151 3.62 -5.39 -19.62
C GLU A 151 2.63 -4.44 -20.27
N VAL A 152 1.35 -4.74 -20.15
CA VAL A 152 0.28 -3.88 -20.67
C VAL A 152 -0.33 -3.09 -19.54
N SER A 153 -0.78 -1.90 -19.91
CA SER A 153 -1.45 -0.91 -19.09
C SER A 153 -2.31 -1.54 -18.00
N LEU A 154 -2.00 -1.13 -16.82
CA LEU A 154 -2.66 -1.48 -15.57
C LEU A 154 -4.10 -1.02 -15.55
N GLU A 155 -5.00 -1.87 -15.08
CA GLU A 155 -6.19 -1.36 -14.45
C GLU A 155 -5.74 -0.54 -13.23
N PRO A 156 -6.12 0.75 -13.13
CA PRO A 156 -5.78 1.54 -11.97
C PRO A 156 -6.35 0.87 -10.73
N GLY A 157 -5.57 0.84 -9.64
CA GLY A 157 -6.08 0.38 -8.36
C GLY A 157 -7.28 1.24 -7.96
N LEU A 158 -8.41 0.60 -7.73
CA LEU A 158 -9.66 1.26 -7.38
C LEU A 158 -10.08 0.89 -5.96
N TRP A 159 -10.67 1.86 -5.28
CA TRP A 159 -11.35 1.66 -4.02
C TRP A 159 -12.86 1.60 -4.24
N SER A 160 -13.51 0.61 -3.65
CA SER A 160 -14.94 0.62 -3.40
C SER A 160 -15.19 1.22 -2.02
N LEU A 161 -15.88 2.34 -1.94
CA LEU A 161 -16.12 3.08 -0.72
C LEU A 161 -17.61 3.12 -0.40
N ASP A 162 -17.97 2.81 0.84
CA ASP A 162 -19.34 2.91 1.32
C ASP A 162 -19.38 3.21 2.83
N ASN A 163 -20.53 3.56 3.38
CA ASN A 163 -20.71 3.95 4.77
C ASN A 163 -21.54 2.94 5.56
N PHE A 164 -21.03 2.52 6.69
CA PHE A 164 -21.79 1.77 7.70
C PHE A 164 -22.00 2.65 8.94
N GLY A 165 -22.94 3.59 8.86
CA GLY A 165 -23.12 4.60 9.90
C GLY A 165 -21.96 5.60 9.92
N GLU A 166 -21.17 5.62 11.01
CA GLU A 166 -19.98 6.46 11.14
C GLU A 166 -18.70 5.74 10.68
N VAL A 167 -18.83 4.49 10.28
CA VAL A 167 -17.68 3.67 9.82
C VAL A 167 -17.64 3.70 8.31
N LEU A 168 -16.50 4.17 7.76
CA LEU A 168 -16.17 4.05 6.36
C LEU A 168 -15.77 2.60 6.08
N ILE A 169 -16.33 2.02 5.03
CA ILE A 169 -15.92 0.74 4.46
C ILE A 169 -15.10 1.05 3.20
N ALA A 170 -13.91 0.52 3.11
CA ALA A 170 -13.00 0.74 1.99
C ALA A 170 -12.43 -0.60 1.52
N THR A 171 -12.79 -1.00 0.31
CA THR A 171 -12.32 -2.26 -0.28
C THR A 171 -11.41 -1.97 -1.46
N ILE A 172 -10.26 -2.58 -1.46
CA ILE A 172 -9.35 -2.59 -2.62
C ILE A 172 -9.92 -3.58 -3.64
N ALA A 173 -10.07 -3.17 -4.88
CA ALA A 173 -10.54 -4.05 -5.95
C ALA A 173 -9.66 -5.31 -6.04
N ASN A 174 -10.27 -6.48 -5.97
CA ASN A 174 -9.61 -7.79 -5.87
C ASN A 174 -8.68 -7.92 -4.64
N GLY A 175 -8.99 -7.22 -3.57
CA GLY A 175 -8.19 -7.19 -2.35
C GLY A 175 -9.03 -7.13 -1.08
N LYS A 176 -8.36 -6.79 0.00
CA LYS A 176 -8.93 -6.73 1.34
C LYS A 176 -9.91 -5.57 1.52
N THR A 177 -10.81 -5.75 2.47
CA THR A 177 -11.70 -4.69 2.96
C THR A 177 -11.17 -4.14 4.27
N PHE A 178 -11.17 -2.82 4.36
CA PHE A 178 -10.73 -2.06 5.52
C PHE A 178 -11.87 -1.19 6.05
N THR A 179 -11.76 -0.84 7.31
CA THR A 179 -12.72 0.04 7.99
C THR A 179 -12.02 1.20 8.66
N TRP A 180 -12.65 2.36 8.65
CA TRP A 180 -12.20 3.52 9.39
C TRP A 180 -13.39 4.12 10.16
N ASN A 181 -13.24 4.28 11.47
CA ASN A 181 -14.31 4.76 12.34
C ASN A 181 -14.19 6.29 12.53
N GLY A 182 -15.02 7.04 11.82
CA GLY A 182 -15.10 8.50 11.92
C GLY A 182 -15.66 9.03 13.23
N GLY A 183 -16.38 8.19 14.00
CA GLY A 183 -16.89 8.52 15.33
C GLY A 183 -15.88 8.35 16.48
N ALA A 184 -14.72 7.79 16.21
CA ALA A 184 -13.68 7.60 17.24
C ALA A 184 -13.10 8.95 17.70
N ALA A 185 -12.73 9.06 18.98
CA ALA A 185 -12.20 10.29 19.59
C ALA A 185 -10.94 10.85 18.92
N SER A 186 -10.17 10.02 18.23
CA SER A 186 -8.96 10.42 17.49
C SER A 186 -9.00 9.90 16.05
N ALA A 187 -10.19 9.94 15.41
CA ALA A 187 -10.43 9.36 14.11
C ALA A 187 -9.37 9.76 13.07
N LEU A 188 -9.03 11.04 12.99
CA LEU A 188 -8.09 11.60 12.01
C LEU A 188 -6.62 11.17 12.23
N ASN A 189 -6.29 10.66 13.41
CA ASN A 189 -4.96 10.14 13.72
C ASN A 189 -4.87 8.62 13.50
N ASN A 190 -6.01 7.97 13.23
CA ASN A 190 -6.08 6.53 13.04
C ASN A 190 -6.13 6.18 11.56
N ARG A 191 -5.36 5.19 11.16
CA ARG A 191 -5.43 4.62 9.82
C ARG A 191 -6.57 3.61 9.73
N ALA A 192 -7.05 3.37 8.51
CA ALA A 192 -7.99 2.30 8.25
C ALA A 192 -7.35 0.95 8.61
N SER A 193 -8.12 0.08 9.22
CA SER A 193 -7.70 -1.25 9.65
C SER A 193 -8.56 -2.32 8.99
N THR A 194 -8.13 -3.58 9.07
CA THR A 194 -8.92 -4.69 8.54
C THR A 194 -10.30 -4.75 9.20
N THR A 195 -11.30 -5.27 8.49
CA THR A 195 -12.70 -5.35 8.93
C THR A 195 -12.89 -6.04 10.27
N THR A 196 -11.97 -6.91 10.68
CA THR A 196 -11.99 -7.61 11.96
C THR A 196 -11.99 -6.70 13.19
N THR A 197 -11.63 -5.43 13.02
CA THR A 197 -11.63 -4.47 14.13
C THR A 197 -13.04 -3.95 14.49
N ASN A 198 -13.94 -3.88 13.51
CA ASN A 198 -15.28 -3.31 13.67
C ASN A 198 -16.42 -4.29 13.34
N PHE A 199 -16.12 -5.47 12.82
CA PHE A 199 -17.08 -6.50 12.43
C PHE A 199 -16.61 -7.89 12.87
N GLU A 200 -17.51 -8.87 12.88
CA GLU A 200 -17.17 -10.24 13.28
C GLU A 200 -16.07 -10.87 12.41
N THR A 201 -15.15 -11.55 13.08
CA THR A 201 -13.87 -12.00 12.52
C THR A 201 -13.93 -13.16 11.52
N ASN A 202 -15.04 -13.91 11.47
CA ASN A 202 -15.07 -15.20 10.78
C ASN A 202 -15.85 -15.21 9.46
N SER A 203 -16.30 -14.05 8.98
CA SER A 203 -17.20 -13.96 7.83
C SER A 203 -16.73 -12.99 6.75
N ASN A 204 -15.53 -12.42 6.90
CA ASN A 204 -15.03 -11.47 5.91
C ASN A 204 -14.17 -12.18 4.87
N PRO A 205 -14.46 -12.00 3.58
CA PRO A 205 -13.61 -12.51 2.51
C PRO A 205 -12.24 -11.82 2.57
N THR A 206 -11.19 -12.53 2.19
CA THR A 206 -9.84 -11.97 2.10
C THR A 206 -9.63 -11.16 0.85
N ALA A 207 -10.51 -11.35 -0.15
CA ALA A 207 -10.54 -10.59 -1.38
C ALA A 207 -11.98 -10.41 -1.84
N SER A 208 -12.28 -9.21 -2.29
CA SER A 208 -13.55 -8.87 -2.93
C SER A 208 -13.34 -7.76 -3.96
N ARG A 209 -14.17 -7.70 -4.98
CA ARG A 209 -14.06 -6.67 -6.01
C ARG A 209 -14.80 -5.39 -5.61
N ILE A 210 -15.98 -5.57 -5.03
CA ILE A 210 -16.85 -4.45 -4.63
C ILE A 210 -17.50 -4.81 -3.29
N THR A 211 -17.62 -3.83 -2.44
CA THR A 211 -18.36 -3.95 -1.19
C THR A 211 -19.43 -2.87 -1.11
N LEU A 212 -20.63 -3.26 -0.72
CA LEU A 212 -21.79 -2.39 -0.58
C LEU A 212 -22.42 -2.56 0.80
N VAL A 213 -22.98 -1.49 1.34
CA VAL A 213 -23.76 -1.51 2.56
C VAL A 213 -25.24 -1.36 2.23
N SER A 214 -26.07 -2.31 2.68
CA SER A 214 -27.51 -2.17 2.56
C SER A 214 -28.00 -1.05 3.48
N PRO A 215 -28.60 0.03 2.93
CA PRO A 215 -29.00 1.19 3.74
C PRO A 215 -30.11 0.88 4.73
N THR A 216 -31.00 -0.05 4.42
CA THR A 216 -32.17 -0.38 5.22
C THR A 216 -31.85 -1.39 6.33
N THR A 217 -31.12 -2.42 6.01
CA THR A 217 -30.88 -3.56 6.91
C THR A 217 -29.46 -3.55 7.49
N ARG A 218 -28.60 -2.64 7.03
CA ARG A 218 -27.21 -2.52 7.45
C ARG A 218 -26.41 -3.83 7.35
N HIS A 219 -26.56 -4.52 6.22
CA HIS A 219 -25.73 -5.67 5.89
C HIS A 219 -24.58 -5.21 5.01
N LEU A 220 -23.41 -5.77 5.26
CA LEU A 220 -22.25 -5.62 4.39
C LEU A 220 -22.30 -6.73 3.34
N ILE A 221 -22.30 -6.35 2.07
CA ILE A 221 -22.42 -7.24 0.92
C ILE A 221 -21.12 -7.18 0.15
N HIS A 222 -20.44 -8.30 0.05
CA HIS A 222 -19.23 -8.45 -0.77
C HIS A 222 -19.59 -9.13 -2.09
N LEU A 223 -19.13 -8.58 -3.20
CA LEU A 223 -19.34 -9.10 -4.55
C LEU A 223 -18.02 -9.55 -5.16
N ALA A 224 -18.11 -10.61 -5.98
CA ALA A 224 -16.94 -11.25 -6.61
C ALA A 224 -15.84 -11.55 -5.59
N THR A 225 -16.20 -12.38 -4.63
CA THR A 225 -15.29 -12.88 -3.59
C THR A 225 -14.70 -14.22 -4.00
N GLU A 226 -13.71 -14.68 -3.26
CA GLU A 226 -13.26 -16.07 -3.36
C GLU A 226 -14.40 -17.06 -3.08
N THR A 227 -14.46 -18.16 -3.82
CA THR A 227 -15.49 -19.22 -3.65
C THR A 227 -15.36 -19.97 -2.32
N THR A 228 -14.16 -19.97 -1.76
CA THR A 228 -13.88 -20.47 -0.41
C THR A 228 -13.21 -19.36 0.37
N ILE A 229 -13.82 -18.92 1.48
CA ILE A 229 -13.27 -17.84 2.32
C ILE A 229 -11.80 -18.12 2.66
N ALA A 230 -10.97 -17.10 2.53
CA ALA A 230 -9.52 -17.13 2.70
C ALA A 230 -8.73 -17.92 1.64
N ASN A 231 -9.33 -18.26 0.51
CA ASN A 231 -8.65 -18.90 -0.61
C ASN A 231 -8.66 -17.98 -1.84
N THR A 232 -7.64 -17.15 -1.97
CA THR A 232 -7.50 -16.18 -3.07
C THR A 232 -7.32 -16.81 -4.45
N ALA A 233 -7.00 -18.12 -4.51
CA ALA A 233 -6.85 -18.84 -5.77
C ALA A 233 -8.20 -19.19 -6.45
N THR A 234 -9.31 -19.00 -5.75
CA THR A 234 -10.66 -19.33 -6.24
C THR A 234 -11.53 -18.08 -6.46
N GLN A 235 -10.90 -16.94 -6.63
CA GLN A 235 -11.59 -15.68 -6.92
C GLN A 235 -12.04 -15.64 -8.39
N ASP A 236 -13.33 -15.39 -8.62
CA ASP A 236 -13.95 -15.23 -9.96
C ASP A 236 -14.06 -13.76 -10.36
#